data_f4c47894d0a193ab4786b1977bf06a19
#
_entry.id   f4c47894d0a193ab4786b1977bf06a19
#
_cell.length_a   1.000
_cell.length_b   1.000
_cell.length_c   1.000
_cell.angle_alpha   90.00
_cell.angle_beta   90.00
_cell.angle_gamma   90.00
#
_symmetry.space_group_name_H-M   'P 1'
#
loop_
_entity.id
_entity.type
_entity.pdbx_description
1 polymer ?
#
loop_
_entity_poly.entity_id
_entity_poly.type
_entity_poly.pdbx_seq_one_letter_code
_entity_poly.pdbx_strand_id
1 'polypeptide(L)'
;MALLPKTLRFRLFDTLSVKTMRYLESVPRHKAQGTVAEVYDQIAEDFFVNGSLTSRSSVPDLFAAIWTGGRETVLVSDQLDRTTKEALTATLSSINDCPYCGDMMVSLVHAADQHDDAVQILSETEENITDPLLRERLLWVRAVATPGAAPPSSTPFNRAQLPEAIGSLMALSDINRFSHIVMDGSPVNAPLGLQAVKAFALRLFGGELRATHIHPLEPGRSLHLLPEAELPDDMQWARPNPRVASAVARWAAAVERESEKVIPARTRQRVHDSLKQWRGEQMPLSRHWVEQEVEGLDGNERAIARLALVVAKASYQSDDSLVAEVLEHNPEQEQFLRILAWSSFTAARYVAAHIARLSDNGGSVLRQVA
;
A
#
# COMPACT_ATOMS: atom_id res chain seq x y z
N MET A 1 13.84 -19.09 -15.32
CA MET A 1 14.69 -18.27 -16.23
C MET A 1 13.79 -17.25 -16.88
N ALA A 2 14.13 -15.95 -16.82
CA ALA A 2 13.30 -14.91 -17.44
C ALA A 2 13.24 -15.11 -18.96
N LEU A 3 12.05 -15.03 -19.54
CA LEU A 3 11.82 -15.25 -20.97
C LEU A 3 12.27 -14.08 -21.84
N LEU A 4 12.30 -12.86 -21.26
CA LEU A 4 12.59 -11.63 -21.98
C LEU A 4 13.90 -10.97 -21.50
N PRO A 5 14.68 -10.31 -22.40
CA PRO A 5 15.81 -9.48 -22.02
C PRO A 5 15.39 -8.34 -21.08
N LYS A 6 16.28 -7.95 -20.14
CA LYS A 6 16.00 -6.91 -19.11
C LYS A 6 15.41 -5.63 -19.72
N THR A 7 15.97 -5.13 -20.81
CA THR A 7 15.51 -3.90 -21.48
C THR A 7 14.11 -4.01 -22.09
N LEU A 8 13.76 -5.20 -22.61
CA LEU A 8 12.43 -5.43 -23.20
C LEU A 8 11.37 -5.59 -22.10
N ARG A 9 11.70 -6.22 -20.98
CA ARG A 9 10.83 -6.31 -19.79
C ARG A 9 10.46 -4.93 -19.27
N PHE A 10 11.45 -4.05 -19.08
CA PHE A 10 11.19 -2.67 -18.63
C PHE A 10 10.26 -1.92 -19.57
N ARG A 11 10.50 -1.99 -20.88
CA ARG A 11 9.62 -1.34 -21.86
C ARG A 11 8.20 -1.89 -21.85
N LEU A 12 8.06 -3.21 -21.65
CA LEU A 12 6.74 -3.83 -21.57
C LEU A 12 5.99 -3.38 -20.31
N PHE A 13 6.67 -3.38 -19.15
CA PHE A 13 6.06 -2.93 -17.89
C PHE A 13 5.73 -1.44 -17.89
N ASP A 14 6.61 -0.58 -18.40
CA ASP A 14 6.33 0.84 -18.60
C ASP A 14 5.08 1.02 -19.48
N THR A 15 4.99 0.31 -20.61
CA THR A 15 3.87 0.43 -21.53
C THR A 15 2.54 -0.05 -20.92
N LEU A 16 2.57 -1.20 -20.23
CA LEU A 16 1.39 -1.74 -19.55
C LEU A 16 0.94 -0.84 -18.41
N SER A 17 1.88 -0.31 -17.63
CA SER A 17 1.60 0.60 -16.52
C SER A 17 0.89 1.86 -16.97
N VAL A 18 1.36 2.48 -18.05
CA VAL A 18 0.75 3.71 -18.59
C VAL A 18 -0.67 3.46 -19.09
N LYS A 19 -0.93 2.30 -19.72
CA LYS A 19 -2.26 1.97 -20.26
C LYS A 19 -3.33 1.70 -19.19
N THR A 20 -2.93 1.35 -17.99
CA THR A 20 -3.84 1.03 -16.90
C THR A 20 -4.03 2.19 -15.92
N MET A 21 -3.38 3.32 -16.14
CA MET A 21 -3.50 4.50 -15.29
C MET A 21 -4.68 5.39 -15.70
N ARG A 22 -5.32 5.97 -14.67
CA ARG A 22 -6.44 6.92 -14.79
C ARG A 22 -6.08 8.21 -14.05
N TYR A 23 -6.53 9.34 -14.55
CA TYR A 23 -6.45 10.68 -13.94
C TYR A 23 -5.04 11.25 -13.71
N LEU A 24 -4.01 10.44 -13.65
CA LEU A 24 -2.63 10.85 -13.41
C LEU A 24 -1.72 10.34 -14.52
N GLU A 25 -0.74 11.15 -14.89
CA GLU A 25 0.29 10.79 -15.85
C GLU A 25 1.64 10.69 -15.13
N SER A 26 2.40 9.66 -15.44
CA SER A 26 3.77 9.52 -14.94
C SER A 26 4.72 10.42 -15.73
N VAL A 27 5.72 10.98 -15.05
CA VAL A 27 6.88 11.56 -15.73
C VAL A 27 7.60 10.44 -16.48
N PRO A 28 7.75 10.51 -17.81
CA PRO A 28 8.46 9.48 -18.56
C PRO A 28 9.91 9.33 -18.06
N ARG A 29 10.38 8.10 -17.85
CA ARG A 29 11.72 7.85 -17.28
C ARG A 29 12.83 8.59 -18.02
N HIS A 30 12.78 8.68 -19.35
CA HIS A 30 13.79 9.39 -20.16
C HIS A 30 13.76 10.91 -19.98
N LYS A 31 12.72 11.47 -19.35
CA LYS A 31 12.60 12.90 -19.01
C LYS A 31 12.80 13.15 -17.52
N ALA A 32 12.91 12.10 -16.72
CA ALA A 32 13.09 12.22 -15.28
C ALA A 32 14.44 12.87 -14.95
N GLN A 33 14.46 13.72 -13.93
CA GLN A 33 15.65 14.42 -13.44
C GLN A 33 15.66 14.44 -11.91
N GLY A 34 16.83 14.65 -11.32
CA GLY A 34 17.00 14.76 -9.86
C GLY A 34 16.42 13.56 -9.12
N THR A 35 15.71 13.83 -8.04
CA THR A 35 15.10 12.80 -7.18
C THR A 35 14.22 11.82 -7.98
N VAL A 36 13.46 12.30 -8.98
CA VAL A 36 12.58 11.44 -9.79
C VAL A 36 13.40 10.43 -10.59
N ALA A 37 14.51 10.85 -11.20
CA ALA A 37 15.40 9.95 -11.93
C ALA A 37 16.02 8.90 -10.99
N GLU A 38 16.47 9.32 -9.82
CA GLU A 38 17.08 8.43 -8.84
C GLU A 38 16.08 7.39 -8.29
N VAL A 39 14.83 7.79 -8.02
CA VAL A 39 13.77 6.85 -7.63
C VAL A 39 13.52 5.83 -8.74
N TYR A 40 13.43 6.25 -10.00
CA TYR A 40 13.29 5.33 -11.13
C TYR A 40 14.45 4.35 -11.25
N ASP A 41 15.68 4.80 -11.00
CA ASP A 41 16.85 3.94 -11.07
C ASP A 41 16.85 2.90 -9.93
N GLN A 42 16.51 3.30 -8.71
CA GLN A 42 16.32 2.37 -7.59
C GLN A 42 15.18 1.38 -7.83
N ILE A 43 14.03 1.82 -8.36
CA ILE A 43 12.91 0.93 -8.71
C ILE A 43 13.35 -0.09 -9.78
N ALA A 44 14.09 0.35 -10.79
CA ALA A 44 14.54 -0.53 -11.87
C ALA A 44 15.59 -1.56 -11.41
N GLU A 45 16.34 -1.26 -10.38
CA GLU A 45 17.37 -2.14 -9.81
C GLU A 45 16.77 -3.11 -8.79
N ASP A 46 15.96 -2.62 -7.85
CA ASP A 46 15.51 -3.33 -6.65
C ASP A 46 14.13 -3.98 -6.81
N PHE A 47 13.35 -3.52 -7.80
CA PHE A 47 11.95 -3.93 -7.99
C PHE A 47 11.58 -3.95 -9.48
N PHE A 48 10.38 -3.52 -9.83
CA PHE A 48 9.91 -3.32 -11.19
C PHE A 48 9.06 -2.07 -11.31
N VAL A 49 9.13 -1.42 -12.45
CA VAL A 49 8.35 -0.22 -12.75
C VAL A 49 6.87 -0.60 -12.88
N ASN A 50 6.01 0.07 -12.14
CA ASN A 50 4.56 -0.14 -12.18
C ASN A 50 3.79 1.16 -11.95
N GLY A 51 2.56 1.23 -12.48
CA GLY A 51 1.74 2.44 -12.50
C GLY A 51 1.35 2.94 -11.12
N SER A 52 1.12 2.05 -10.15
CA SER A 52 0.74 2.46 -8.78
C SER A 52 1.82 3.27 -8.05
N LEU A 53 3.10 3.06 -8.41
CA LEU A 53 4.22 3.85 -7.91
C LEU A 53 4.45 5.08 -8.79
N THR A 54 4.60 4.88 -10.11
CA THR A 54 5.06 5.93 -11.03
C THR A 54 4.06 7.04 -11.26
N SER A 55 2.77 6.82 -11.03
CA SER A 55 1.72 7.85 -11.04
C SER A 55 1.96 8.99 -10.02
N ARG A 56 2.85 8.77 -9.05
CA ARG A 56 3.26 9.81 -8.08
C ARG A 56 4.45 10.66 -8.56
N SER A 57 5.03 10.36 -9.72
CA SER A 57 6.29 10.95 -10.19
C SER A 57 6.23 12.44 -10.56
N SER A 58 5.03 13.02 -10.79
CA SER A 58 4.87 14.46 -11.02
C SER A 58 5.13 15.30 -9.76
N VAL A 59 5.11 14.71 -8.55
CA VAL A 59 5.48 15.35 -7.30
C VAL A 59 6.66 14.57 -6.69
N PRO A 60 7.92 15.05 -6.86
CA PRO A 60 9.12 14.31 -6.50
C PRO A 60 9.14 13.77 -5.07
N ASP A 61 8.71 14.59 -4.10
CA ASP A 61 8.68 14.20 -2.69
C ASP A 61 7.68 13.09 -2.40
N LEU A 62 6.52 13.06 -3.08
CA LEU A 62 5.54 11.99 -2.94
C LEU A 62 5.99 10.69 -3.60
N PHE A 63 6.72 10.79 -4.73
CA PHE A 63 7.31 9.62 -5.37
C PHE A 63 8.44 9.01 -4.54
N ALA A 64 9.32 9.86 -4.00
CA ALA A 64 10.36 9.44 -3.06
C ALA A 64 9.76 8.82 -1.77
N ALA A 65 8.65 9.39 -1.27
CA ALA A 65 8.00 8.97 -0.04
C ALA A 65 7.42 7.55 -0.14
N ILE A 66 6.65 7.27 -1.18
CA ILE A 66 6.08 5.92 -1.39
C ILE A 66 7.19 4.91 -1.69
N TRP A 67 8.22 5.29 -2.44
CA TRP A 67 9.35 4.40 -2.71
C TRP A 67 10.13 4.10 -1.42
N THR A 68 10.52 5.12 -0.65
CA THR A 68 11.24 4.93 0.61
C THR A 68 10.43 4.08 1.60
N GLY A 69 9.15 4.42 1.82
CA GLY A 69 8.26 3.65 2.67
C GLY A 69 8.13 2.20 2.22
N GLY A 70 7.76 1.97 0.97
CA GLY A 70 7.55 0.62 0.42
C GLY A 70 8.83 -0.20 0.36
N ARG A 71 9.94 0.39 -0.12
CA ARG A 71 11.22 -0.32 -0.20
C ARG A 71 11.70 -0.79 1.17
N GLU A 72 11.76 0.13 2.12
CA GLU A 72 12.35 -0.17 3.42
C GLU A 72 11.44 -1.05 4.30
N THR A 73 10.13 -1.06 4.08
CA THR A 73 9.23 -1.90 4.88
C THR A 73 8.91 -3.24 4.20
N VAL A 74 8.74 -3.28 2.87
CA VAL A 74 8.32 -4.49 2.15
C VAL A 74 9.49 -5.25 1.53
N LEU A 75 10.41 -4.54 0.84
CA LEU A 75 11.40 -5.21 -0.02
C LEU A 75 12.68 -5.61 0.70
N VAL A 76 13.17 -4.79 1.63
CA VAL A 76 14.41 -5.06 2.38
C VAL A 76 14.22 -6.16 3.39
N SER A 77 14.91 -7.29 3.24
CA SER A 77 14.95 -8.37 4.24
C SER A 77 15.83 -7.97 5.42
N ASP A 78 15.31 -8.10 6.66
CA ASP A 78 16.01 -7.88 7.91
C ASP A 78 15.48 -8.86 8.97
N GLN A 79 14.50 -8.47 9.80
CA GLN A 79 13.88 -9.36 10.80
C GLN A 79 12.84 -10.30 10.17
N LEU A 80 12.24 -9.89 9.07
CA LEU A 80 11.42 -10.72 8.21
C LEU A 80 12.05 -10.76 6.81
N ASP A 81 12.01 -11.93 6.20
CA ASP A 81 12.39 -12.07 4.81
C ASP A 81 11.37 -11.39 3.88
N ARG A 82 11.83 -11.02 2.68
CA ARG A 82 11.02 -10.32 1.68
C ARG A 82 9.79 -11.13 1.27
N THR A 83 9.95 -12.45 1.06
CA THR A 83 8.87 -13.33 0.60
C THR A 83 7.74 -13.40 1.61
N THR A 84 8.07 -13.51 2.90
CA THR A 84 7.06 -13.43 3.99
C THR A 84 6.29 -12.11 3.89
N LYS A 85 6.95 -10.97 3.75
CA LYS A 85 6.28 -9.66 3.67
C LYS A 85 5.43 -9.51 2.40
N GLU A 86 5.87 -10.04 1.28
CA GLU A 86 5.10 -10.10 0.04
C GLU A 86 3.83 -10.97 0.21
N ALA A 87 3.92 -12.09 0.92
CA ALA A 87 2.75 -12.91 1.24
C ALA A 87 1.75 -12.19 2.17
N LEU A 88 2.24 -11.52 3.25
CA LEU A 88 1.38 -10.69 4.12
C LEU A 88 0.62 -9.63 3.33
N THR A 89 1.33 -8.97 2.41
CA THR A 89 0.77 -7.87 1.60
C THR A 89 -0.14 -8.37 0.47
N ALA A 90 0.08 -9.56 -0.07
CA ALA A 90 -0.83 -10.22 -0.99
C ALA A 90 -2.18 -10.52 -0.30
N THR A 91 -2.14 -11.13 0.90
CA THR A 91 -3.33 -11.39 1.71
C THR A 91 -4.07 -10.09 2.06
N LEU A 92 -3.36 -9.02 2.46
CA LEU A 92 -3.99 -7.72 2.72
C LEU A 92 -4.68 -7.15 1.47
N SER A 93 -4.06 -7.29 0.30
CA SER A 93 -4.62 -6.77 -0.95
C SER A 93 -5.91 -7.47 -1.37
N SER A 94 -6.07 -8.76 -1.04
CA SER A 94 -7.33 -9.48 -1.16
C SER A 94 -8.40 -8.93 -0.22
N ILE A 95 -8.06 -8.72 1.06
CA ILE A 95 -8.98 -8.15 2.06
C ILE A 95 -9.46 -6.74 1.67
N ASN A 96 -8.56 -5.93 1.12
CA ASN A 96 -8.85 -4.57 0.67
C ASN A 96 -9.55 -4.51 -0.70
N ASP A 97 -9.87 -5.66 -1.30
CA ASP A 97 -10.52 -5.78 -2.63
C ASP A 97 -9.77 -4.98 -3.71
N CYS A 98 -8.42 -5.09 -3.73
CA CYS A 98 -7.57 -4.47 -4.75
C CYS A 98 -7.05 -5.51 -5.75
N PRO A 99 -7.78 -5.80 -6.86
CA PRO A 99 -7.39 -6.83 -7.81
C PRO A 99 -6.02 -6.57 -8.45
N TYR A 100 -5.71 -5.30 -8.75
CA TYR A 100 -4.41 -4.90 -9.29
C TYR A 100 -3.27 -5.27 -8.33
N CYS A 101 -3.40 -4.88 -7.06
CA CYS A 101 -2.37 -5.10 -6.06
C CYS A 101 -2.25 -6.58 -5.69
N GLY A 102 -3.38 -7.28 -5.55
CA GLY A 102 -3.40 -8.71 -5.26
C GLY A 102 -2.65 -9.51 -6.31
N ASP A 103 -2.93 -9.27 -7.59
CA ASP A 103 -2.26 -9.94 -8.70
C ASP A 103 -0.75 -9.62 -8.75
N MET A 104 -0.37 -8.38 -8.49
CA MET A 104 1.04 -8.00 -8.42
C MET A 104 1.76 -8.72 -7.27
N MET A 105 1.20 -8.70 -6.07
CA MET A 105 1.83 -9.31 -4.90
C MET A 105 1.87 -10.84 -4.98
N VAL A 106 0.80 -11.49 -5.47
CA VAL A 106 0.80 -12.94 -5.75
C VAL A 106 1.86 -13.32 -6.77
N SER A 107 2.07 -12.49 -7.81
CA SER A 107 3.15 -12.72 -8.78
C SER A 107 4.55 -12.63 -8.14
N LEU A 108 4.76 -11.79 -7.13
CA LEU A 108 6.02 -11.73 -6.39
C LEU A 108 6.24 -12.98 -5.52
N VAL A 109 5.19 -13.53 -4.90
CA VAL A 109 5.25 -14.82 -4.19
C VAL A 109 5.64 -15.94 -5.17
N HIS A 110 5.09 -15.94 -6.38
CA HIS A 110 5.53 -16.85 -7.46
C HIS A 110 6.99 -16.61 -7.87
N ALA A 111 7.47 -15.37 -7.89
CA ALA A 111 8.85 -15.01 -8.23
C ALA A 111 9.86 -15.58 -7.22
N ALA A 112 9.44 -15.75 -5.97
CA ALA A 112 10.20 -16.39 -4.89
C ALA A 112 10.14 -17.93 -4.91
N ASP A 113 9.62 -18.55 -5.97
CA ASP A 113 9.37 -19.99 -6.11
C ASP A 113 8.34 -20.59 -5.12
N GLN A 114 7.57 -19.77 -4.40
CA GLN A 114 6.51 -20.20 -3.49
C GLN A 114 5.17 -20.38 -4.23
N HIS A 115 5.15 -21.30 -5.20
CA HIS A 115 4.03 -21.41 -6.13
C HIS A 115 2.74 -21.93 -5.48
N ASP A 116 2.84 -22.86 -4.54
CA ASP A 116 1.69 -23.43 -3.86
C ASP A 116 1.08 -22.40 -2.90
N ASP A 117 1.90 -21.67 -2.15
CA ASP A 117 1.45 -20.60 -1.25
C ASP A 117 0.77 -19.47 -2.04
N ALA A 118 1.33 -19.08 -3.19
CA ALA A 118 0.73 -18.07 -4.08
C ALA A 118 -0.69 -18.47 -4.54
N VAL A 119 -0.91 -19.76 -4.84
CA VAL A 119 -2.23 -20.28 -5.22
C VAL A 119 -3.20 -20.27 -4.04
N GLN A 120 -2.74 -20.63 -2.82
CA GLN A 120 -3.59 -20.56 -1.62
C GLN A 120 -4.00 -19.13 -1.30
N ILE A 121 -3.06 -18.16 -1.39
CA ILE A 121 -3.35 -16.74 -1.17
C ILE A 121 -4.34 -16.21 -2.22
N LEU A 122 -4.13 -16.52 -3.51
CA LEU A 122 -5.03 -16.11 -4.59
C LEU A 122 -6.44 -16.67 -4.43
N SER A 123 -6.56 -17.87 -3.84
CA SER A 123 -7.83 -18.58 -3.61
C SER A 123 -8.46 -18.25 -2.25
N GLU A 124 -7.81 -17.42 -1.43
CA GLU A 124 -8.23 -17.10 -0.06
C GLU A 124 -8.40 -18.33 0.84
N THR A 125 -7.46 -19.25 0.75
CA THR A 125 -7.43 -20.56 1.45
C THR A 125 -6.12 -20.72 2.21
N GLU A 126 -5.69 -19.66 2.92
CA GLU A 126 -4.41 -19.61 3.66
C GLU A 126 -4.29 -20.71 4.73
N GLU A 127 -5.41 -21.26 5.22
CA GLU A 127 -5.44 -22.41 6.12
C GLU A 127 -4.78 -23.67 5.52
N ASN A 128 -4.68 -23.76 4.20
CA ASN A 128 -4.05 -24.88 3.49
C ASN A 128 -2.54 -24.70 3.25
N ILE A 129 -1.95 -23.57 3.64
CA ILE A 129 -0.51 -23.34 3.52
C ILE A 129 0.24 -24.34 4.40
N THR A 130 1.26 -24.97 3.81
CA THR A 130 2.00 -26.07 4.44
C THR A 130 2.91 -25.59 5.59
N ASP A 131 3.61 -24.45 5.38
CA ASP A 131 4.42 -23.85 6.45
C ASP A 131 3.52 -23.33 7.58
N PRO A 132 3.60 -23.92 8.79
CA PRO A 132 2.72 -23.54 9.89
C PRO A 132 2.94 -22.09 10.36
N LEU A 133 4.17 -21.57 10.29
CA LEU A 133 4.47 -20.20 10.71
C LEU A 133 3.95 -19.19 9.69
N LEU A 134 4.14 -19.43 8.39
CA LEU A 134 3.58 -18.58 7.35
C LEU A 134 2.05 -18.59 7.43
N ARG A 135 1.44 -19.77 7.54
CA ARG A 135 -0.01 -19.91 7.71
C ARG A 135 -0.54 -19.08 8.88
N GLU A 136 0.09 -19.19 10.07
CA GLU A 136 -0.30 -18.42 11.26
C GLU A 136 -0.21 -16.91 11.01
N ARG A 137 0.85 -16.46 10.33
CA ARG A 137 1.05 -15.05 9.98
C ARG A 137 -0.03 -14.52 9.03
N LEU A 138 -0.41 -15.29 8.00
CA LEU A 138 -1.44 -14.87 7.04
C LEU A 138 -2.83 -14.87 7.68
N LEU A 139 -3.16 -15.87 8.49
CA LEU A 139 -4.41 -15.89 9.27
C LEU A 139 -4.47 -14.72 10.28
N TRP A 140 -3.35 -14.33 10.85
CA TRP A 140 -3.27 -13.14 11.68
C TRP A 140 -3.58 -11.87 10.86
N VAL A 141 -3.04 -11.72 9.64
CA VAL A 141 -3.40 -10.60 8.74
C VAL A 141 -4.90 -10.56 8.50
N ARG A 142 -5.53 -11.71 8.21
CA ARG A 142 -6.99 -11.81 8.07
C ARG A 142 -7.71 -11.32 9.31
N ALA A 143 -7.27 -11.73 10.50
CA ALA A 143 -7.91 -11.34 11.75
C ALA A 143 -7.77 -9.83 12.09
N VAL A 144 -6.62 -9.20 11.77
CA VAL A 144 -6.41 -7.77 12.11
C VAL A 144 -6.89 -6.80 11.04
N ALA A 145 -7.06 -7.25 9.80
CA ALA A 145 -7.39 -6.38 8.67
C ALA A 145 -8.83 -6.55 8.15
N THR A 146 -9.50 -7.68 8.44
CA THR A 146 -10.89 -7.87 8.00
C THR A 146 -11.85 -7.08 8.90
N PRO A 147 -12.71 -6.21 8.32
CA PRO A 147 -13.69 -5.45 9.07
C PRO A 147 -14.60 -6.36 9.91
N GLY A 148 -14.72 -6.08 11.21
CA GLY A 148 -15.60 -6.83 12.12
C GLY A 148 -15.10 -8.22 12.53
N ALA A 149 -13.90 -8.63 12.10
CA ALA A 149 -13.30 -9.88 12.58
C ALA A 149 -12.97 -9.79 14.09
N ALA A 150 -13.02 -10.92 14.78
CA ALA A 150 -12.56 -11.00 16.16
C ALA A 150 -11.05 -10.74 16.23
N PRO A 151 -10.57 -9.86 17.13
CA PRO A 151 -9.15 -9.61 17.28
C PRO A 151 -8.41 -10.90 17.66
N PRO A 152 -7.20 -11.12 17.13
CA PRO A 152 -6.41 -12.30 17.49
C PRO A 152 -5.99 -12.25 18.97
N SER A 153 -5.89 -13.43 19.61
CA SER A 153 -5.45 -13.55 21.01
C SER A 153 -3.96 -13.27 21.21
N SER A 154 -3.17 -13.39 20.14
CA SER A 154 -1.71 -13.19 20.13
C SER A 154 -1.23 -12.75 18.75
N THR A 155 0.00 -12.24 18.68
CA THR A 155 0.68 -11.95 17.41
C THR A 155 1.73 -13.03 17.11
N PRO A 156 1.84 -13.52 15.86
CA PRO A 156 2.87 -14.47 15.44
C PRO A 156 4.23 -13.81 15.14
N PHE A 157 4.40 -12.56 15.56
CA PHE A 157 5.62 -11.81 15.38
C PHE A 157 6.25 -11.44 16.71
N ASN A 158 7.55 -11.63 16.83
CA ASN A 158 8.29 -11.12 17.97
C ASN A 158 8.45 -9.59 17.89
N ARG A 159 8.95 -8.98 18.98
CA ARG A 159 9.10 -7.51 19.08
C ARG A 159 9.97 -6.89 17.97
N ALA A 160 10.97 -7.62 17.47
CA ALA A 160 11.85 -7.12 16.41
C ALA A 160 11.20 -7.23 15.02
N GLN A 161 10.36 -8.23 14.78
CA GLN A 161 9.67 -8.49 13.51
C GLN A 161 8.44 -7.59 13.32
N LEU A 162 7.75 -7.25 14.42
CA LEU A 162 6.46 -6.55 14.36
C LEU A 162 6.53 -5.21 13.60
N PRO A 163 7.58 -4.36 13.71
CA PRO A 163 7.70 -3.14 12.93
C PRO A 163 7.72 -3.38 11.40
N GLU A 164 8.37 -4.45 10.94
CA GLU A 164 8.38 -4.78 9.52
C GLU A 164 7.04 -5.31 9.04
N ALA A 165 6.36 -6.14 9.83
CA ALA A 165 5.03 -6.62 9.51
C ALA A 165 4.02 -5.47 9.40
N ILE A 166 3.94 -4.59 10.42
CA ILE A 166 3.04 -3.44 10.41
C ILE A 166 3.40 -2.45 9.29
N GLY A 167 4.69 -2.17 9.10
CA GLY A 167 5.17 -1.29 8.03
C GLY A 167 4.81 -1.79 6.64
N SER A 168 4.91 -3.09 6.39
CA SER A 168 4.51 -3.73 5.14
C SER A 168 3.00 -3.59 4.91
N LEU A 169 2.19 -3.87 5.94
CA LEU A 169 0.73 -3.72 5.85
C LEU A 169 0.33 -2.26 5.67
N MET A 170 1.02 -1.30 6.31
CA MET A 170 0.81 0.12 6.10
C MET A 170 1.10 0.53 4.66
N ALA A 171 2.25 0.11 4.11
CA ALA A 171 2.64 0.45 2.75
C ALA A 171 1.62 -0.05 1.72
N LEU A 172 1.19 -1.30 1.84
CA LEU A 172 0.16 -1.85 0.93
C LEU A 172 -1.23 -1.28 1.20
N SER A 173 -1.54 -0.89 2.43
CA SER A 173 -2.80 -0.21 2.73
C SER A 173 -2.92 1.13 2.01
N ASP A 174 -1.81 1.90 1.91
CA ASP A 174 -1.73 3.11 1.08
C ASP A 174 -1.85 2.78 -0.41
N ILE A 175 -1.02 1.86 -0.89
CA ILE A 175 -0.99 1.49 -2.31
C ILE A 175 -2.34 0.95 -2.79
N ASN A 176 -3.02 0.11 -2.01
CA ASN A 176 -4.32 -0.46 -2.37
C ASN A 176 -5.38 0.64 -2.53
N ARG A 177 -5.48 1.56 -1.56
CA ARG A 177 -6.44 2.67 -1.59
C ARG A 177 -6.16 3.65 -2.72
N PHE A 178 -4.90 3.98 -2.93
CA PHE A 178 -4.47 4.83 -4.04
C PHE A 178 -4.79 4.17 -5.38
N SER A 179 -4.49 2.88 -5.52
CA SER A 179 -4.69 2.12 -6.76
C SER A 179 -6.15 1.96 -7.14
N HIS A 180 -7.09 1.90 -6.17
CA HIS A 180 -8.52 1.90 -6.47
C HIS A 180 -8.96 3.13 -7.28
N ILE A 181 -8.30 4.26 -7.10
CA ILE A 181 -8.61 5.49 -7.83
C ILE A 181 -7.89 5.52 -9.18
N VAL A 182 -6.58 5.21 -9.20
CA VAL A 182 -5.73 5.51 -10.35
C VAL A 182 -5.46 4.32 -11.28
N MET A 183 -5.86 3.10 -10.91
CA MET A 183 -5.63 1.92 -11.74
C MET A 183 -6.94 1.34 -12.27
N ASP A 184 -6.95 0.97 -13.55
CA ASP A 184 -8.10 0.36 -14.20
C ASP A 184 -8.07 -1.17 -14.07
N GLY A 185 -8.43 -1.65 -12.87
CA GLY A 185 -8.57 -3.07 -12.56
C GLY A 185 -7.26 -3.86 -12.60
N SER A 186 -7.39 -5.19 -12.72
CA SER A 186 -6.25 -6.10 -12.78
C SER A 186 -5.56 -6.04 -14.14
N PRO A 187 -4.20 -6.06 -14.19
CA PRO A 187 -3.46 -6.21 -15.45
C PRO A 187 -3.62 -7.60 -16.06
N VAL A 188 -4.07 -8.59 -15.28
CA VAL A 188 -4.31 -9.97 -15.69
C VAL A 188 -5.81 -10.27 -15.60
N ASN A 189 -6.56 -9.80 -16.59
CA ASN A 189 -7.99 -10.08 -16.69
C ASN A 189 -8.22 -11.48 -17.26
N ALA A 190 -8.67 -12.41 -16.40
CA ALA A 190 -9.21 -13.69 -16.85
C ALA A 190 -10.75 -13.65 -16.80
N PRO A 191 -11.45 -14.21 -17.79
CA PRO A 191 -12.90 -14.35 -17.73
C PRO A 191 -13.35 -15.06 -16.44
N LEU A 192 -14.52 -14.67 -15.91
CA LEU A 192 -15.12 -15.31 -14.75
C LEU A 192 -15.13 -16.84 -14.90
N GLY A 193 -14.64 -17.55 -13.90
CA GLY A 193 -14.57 -19.02 -13.87
C GLY A 193 -13.26 -19.63 -14.37
N LEU A 194 -12.28 -18.83 -14.83
CA LEU A 194 -10.99 -19.34 -15.30
C LEU A 194 -9.85 -19.05 -14.32
N GLN A 195 -10.05 -19.30 -13.02
CA GLN A 195 -9.05 -19.11 -11.97
C GLN A 195 -7.71 -19.79 -12.27
N ALA A 196 -7.75 -21.02 -12.84
CA ALA A 196 -6.53 -21.74 -13.22
C ALA A 196 -5.73 -21.00 -14.31
N VAL A 197 -6.41 -20.33 -15.26
CA VAL A 197 -5.76 -19.52 -16.31
C VAL A 197 -5.13 -18.28 -15.68
N LYS A 198 -5.83 -17.62 -14.76
CA LYS A 198 -5.29 -16.48 -14.01
C LYS A 198 -4.05 -16.88 -13.21
N ALA A 199 -4.13 -17.95 -12.42
CA ALA A 199 -3.01 -18.46 -11.63
C ALA A 199 -1.78 -18.77 -12.52
N PHE A 200 -2.00 -19.41 -13.67
CA PHE A 200 -0.94 -19.69 -14.63
C PHE A 200 -0.30 -18.40 -15.19
N ALA A 201 -1.12 -17.41 -15.56
CA ALA A 201 -0.62 -16.13 -16.07
C ALA A 201 0.18 -15.36 -15.01
N LEU A 202 -0.28 -15.33 -13.75
CA LEU A 202 0.45 -14.71 -12.64
C LEU A 202 1.77 -15.44 -12.35
N ARG A 203 1.80 -16.77 -12.48
CA ARG A 203 3.03 -17.56 -12.38
C ARG A 203 4.03 -17.21 -13.47
N LEU A 204 3.58 -17.08 -14.72
CA LEU A 204 4.46 -16.65 -15.83
C LEU A 204 5.01 -15.24 -15.58
N PHE A 205 4.15 -14.32 -15.16
CA PHE A 205 4.57 -12.96 -14.82
C PHE A 205 5.56 -12.95 -13.64
N GLY A 206 5.31 -13.74 -12.60
CA GLY A 206 6.26 -13.94 -11.49
C GLY A 206 7.63 -14.46 -11.96
N GLY A 207 7.66 -15.36 -12.94
CA GLY A 207 8.91 -15.82 -13.57
C GLY A 207 9.74 -14.67 -14.17
N GLU A 208 9.09 -13.64 -14.74
CA GLU A 208 9.78 -12.44 -15.24
C GLU A 208 10.30 -11.52 -14.11
N LEU A 209 9.64 -11.55 -12.93
CA LEU A 209 10.03 -10.78 -11.75
C LEU A 209 11.13 -11.47 -10.91
N ARG A 210 11.43 -12.74 -11.15
CA ARG A 210 12.38 -13.53 -10.36
C ARG A 210 13.73 -12.85 -10.17
N ALA A 211 14.22 -12.13 -11.18
CA ALA A 211 15.50 -11.41 -11.12
C ALA A 211 15.54 -10.37 -9.99
N THR A 212 14.40 -9.86 -9.53
CA THR A 212 14.32 -8.88 -8.43
C THR A 212 14.53 -9.51 -7.05
N HIS A 213 14.49 -10.86 -6.93
CA HIS A 213 14.64 -11.61 -5.67
C HIS A 213 16.03 -12.24 -5.51
N ILE A 214 16.91 -12.16 -6.52
CA ILE A 214 18.19 -12.89 -6.55
C ILE A 214 19.20 -12.31 -5.54
N HIS A 215 19.13 -11.01 -5.28
CA HIS A 215 20.10 -10.33 -4.42
C HIS A 215 19.42 -9.67 -3.21
N PRO A 216 20.04 -9.77 -2.02
CA PRO A 216 19.59 -9.00 -0.87
C PRO A 216 19.75 -7.51 -1.17
N LEU A 217 18.74 -6.73 -0.77
CA LEU A 217 18.76 -5.28 -0.92
C LEU A 217 19.49 -4.61 0.24
N GLU A 218 20.26 -3.58 -0.07
CA GLU A 218 20.96 -2.78 0.95
C GLU A 218 19.97 -2.03 1.83
N PRO A 219 19.94 -2.27 3.16
CA PRO A 219 19.07 -1.58 4.08
C PRO A 219 19.38 -0.08 4.15
N GLY A 220 18.32 0.76 4.14
CA GLY A 220 18.45 2.19 4.28
C GLY A 220 18.86 2.97 3.02
N ARG A 221 19.11 2.29 1.90
CA ARG A 221 19.55 2.92 0.64
C ARG A 221 18.62 4.04 0.15
N SER A 222 17.32 3.93 0.41
CA SER A 222 16.36 4.94 -0.05
C SER A 222 16.14 6.10 0.92
N LEU A 223 16.68 6.03 2.14
CA LEU A 223 16.41 7.04 3.18
C LEU A 223 16.89 8.44 2.81
N HIS A 224 18.01 8.57 2.09
CA HIS A 224 18.56 9.86 1.69
C HIS A 224 17.72 10.62 0.65
N LEU A 225 16.75 9.95 0.00
CA LEU A 225 15.84 10.60 -0.96
C LEU A 225 14.94 11.65 -0.31
N LEU A 226 14.78 11.61 1.00
CA LEU A 226 13.97 12.54 1.78
C LEU A 226 14.73 13.05 2.99
N PRO A 227 14.44 14.29 3.44
CA PRO A 227 15.02 14.83 4.67
C PRO A 227 14.70 13.97 5.89
N GLU A 228 15.55 14.04 6.91
CA GLU A 228 15.25 13.44 8.22
C GLU A 228 14.01 14.06 8.84
N ALA A 229 13.27 13.21 9.58
CA ALA A 229 12.05 13.62 10.23
C ALA A 229 11.87 12.89 11.56
N GLU A 230 11.15 13.51 12.49
CA GLU A 230 10.76 12.89 13.74
C GLU A 230 9.65 11.85 13.53
N LEU A 231 9.73 10.76 14.27
CA LEU A 231 8.73 9.70 14.22
C LEU A 231 7.43 10.18 14.90
N PRO A 232 6.30 10.26 14.17
CA PRO A 232 5.02 10.67 14.74
C PRO A 232 4.56 9.77 15.89
N ASP A 233 3.75 10.31 16.81
CA ASP A 233 3.25 9.57 17.99
C ASP A 233 2.44 8.35 17.62
N ASP A 234 1.62 8.42 16.58
CA ASP A 234 0.81 7.31 16.09
C ASP A 234 1.63 6.22 15.37
N MET A 235 2.91 6.47 15.11
CA MET A 235 3.84 5.53 14.46
C MET A 235 4.91 4.99 15.41
N GLN A 236 4.78 5.16 16.74
CA GLN A 236 5.77 4.66 17.73
C GLN A 236 5.96 3.14 17.69
N TRP A 237 5.03 2.40 17.07
CA TRP A 237 5.18 0.97 16.79
C TRP A 237 6.42 0.65 15.92
N ALA A 238 6.90 1.59 15.11
CA ALA A 238 8.09 1.40 14.27
C ALA A 238 9.41 1.54 15.05
N ARG A 239 9.40 2.15 16.25
CA ARG A 239 10.59 2.48 17.02
C ARG A 239 11.57 1.33 17.29
N PRO A 240 11.10 0.06 17.50
CA PRO A 240 12.02 -1.06 17.70
C PRO A 240 12.90 -1.39 16.49
N ASN A 241 12.56 -0.92 15.29
CA ASN A 241 13.40 -1.04 14.08
C ASN A 241 13.77 0.36 13.54
N PRO A 242 15.00 0.84 13.79
CA PRO A 242 15.39 2.22 13.41
C PRO A 242 15.28 2.53 11.91
N ARG A 243 15.51 1.55 11.04
CA ARG A 243 15.36 1.69 9.58
C ARG A 243 13.90 1.91 9.21
N VAL A 244 13.00 1.07 9.69
CA VAL A 244 11.56 1.22 9.48
C VAL A 244 11.06 2.54 10.06
N ALA A 245 11.47 2.89 11.29
CA ALA A 245 11.11 4.15 11.93
C ALA A 245 11.53 5.36 11.09
N SER A 246 12.78 5.38 10.61
CA SER A 246 13.29 6.45 9.75
C SER A 246 12.51 6.55 8.42
N ALA A 247 12.21 5.42 7.78
CA ALA A 247 11.48 5.39 6.52
C ALA A 247 10.06 5.93 6.66
N VAL A 248 9.29 5.47 7.65
CA VAL A 248 7.90 5.90 7.84
C VAL A 248 7.80 7.33 8.34
N ALA A 249 8.78 7.81 9.14
CA ALA A 249 8.85 9.20 9.58
C ALA A 249 9.06 10.17 8.41
N ARG A 250 10.04 9.88 7.54
CA ARG A 250 10.31 10.66 6.32
C ARG A 250 9.12 10.67 5.38
N TRP A 251 8.47 9.51 5.20
CA TRP A 251 7.26 9.40 4.39
C TRP A 251 6.13 10.26 4.95
N ALA A 252 5.86 10.17 6.26
CA ALA A 252 4.84 10.97 6.91
C ALA A 252 5.10 12.48 6.74
N ALA A 253 6.32 12.92 6.99
CA ALA A 253 6.69 14.33 6.87
C ALA A 253 6.56 14.85 5.42
N ALA A 254 6.91 14.04 4.42
CA ALA A 254 6.76 14.41 3.02
C ALA A 254 5.29 14.55 2.61
N VAL A 255 4.43 13.58 2.97
CA VAL A 255 3.01 13.64 2.66
C VAL A 255 2.32 14.81 3.35
N GLU A 256 2.60 15.06 4.63
CA GLU A 256 2.01 16.19 5.35
C GLU A 256 2.43 17.53 4.71
N ARG A 257 3.72 17.74 4.45
CA ARG A 257 4.24 18.95 3.80
C ARG A 257 3.61 19.20 2.43
N GLU A 258 3.44 18.15 1.62
CA GLU A 258 2.83 18.28 0.30
C GLU A 258 1.31 18.54 0.40
N SER A 259 0.64 17.93 1.37
CA SER A 259 -0.81 18.11 1.57
C SER A 259 -1.16 19.54 2.01
N GLU A 260 -0.31 20.18 2.81
CA GLU A 260 -0.52 21.56 3.30
C GLU A 260 -0.62 22.59 2.18
N LYS A 261 -0.06 22.29 1.01
CA LYS A 261 -0.11 23.18 -0.17
C LYS A 261 -1.51 23.25 -0.80
N VAL A 262 -2.38 22.23 -0.56
CA VAL A 262 -3.65 22.10 -1.29
C VAL A 262 -4.86 21.78 -0.40
N ILE A 263 -4.66 21.16 0.78
CA ILE A 263 -5.77 20.73 1.64
C ILE A 263 -5.93 21.70 2.81
N PRO A 264 -7.08 22.39 2.92
CA PRO A 264 -7.35 23.29 4.03
C PRO A 264 -7.26 22.58 5.40
N ALA A 265 -6.77 23.28 6.41
CA ALA A 265 -6.62 22.73 7.76
C ALA A 265 -7.96 22.20 8.34
N ARG A 266 -9.08 22.90 8.06
CA ARG A 266 -10.43 22.49 8.48
C ARG A 266 -10.81 21.14 7.86
N THR A 267 -10.50 20.91 6.58
CA THR A 267 -10.74 19.66 5.88
C THR A 267 -9.92 18.53 6.49
N ARG A 268 -8.61 18.77 6.71
CA ARG A 268 -7.73 17.78 7.37
C ARG A 268 -8.26 17.40 8.76
N GLN A 269 -8.63 18.38 9.56
CA GLN A 269 -9.20 18.14 10.90
C GLN A 269 -10.47 17.31 10.84
N ARG A 270 -11.41 17.60 9.91
CA ARG A 270 -12.66 16.85 9.74
C ARG A 270 -12.38 15.39 9.42
N VAL A 271 -11.47 15.11 8.50
CA VAL A 271 -11.10 13.75 8.12
C VAL A 271 -10.45 13.01 9.29
N HIS A 272 -9.53 13.64 10.00
CA HIS A 272 -8.90 13.04 11.18
C HIS A 272 -9.91 12.72 12.28
N ASP A 273 -10.85 13.60 12.56
CA ASP A 273 -11.86 13.39 13.61
C ASP A 273 -12.81 12.25 13.26
N SER A 274 -13.19 12.13 11.99
CA SER A 274 -13.97 11.00 11.49
C SER A 274 -13.17 9.67 11.60
N LEU A 275 -11.89 9.66 11.22
CA LEU A 275 -11.06 8.46 11.31
C LEU A 275 -10.75 8.04 12.76
N LYS A 276 -10.62 8.97 13.71
CA LYS A 276 -10.46 8.65 15.13
C LYS A 276 -11.64 7.84 15.71
N GLN A 277 -12.82 8.03 15.15
CA GLN A 277 -14.05 7.31 15.58
C GLN A 277 -14.18 5.97 14.87
N TRP A 278 -13.62 5.82 13.69
CA TRP A 278 -13.69 4.59 12.90
C TRP A 278 -12.83 3.47 13.52
N ARG A 279 -13.38 2.26 13.57
CA ARG A 279 -12.73 1.07 14.14
C ARG A 279 -12.43 0.00 13.10
N GLY A 280 -12.46 0.36 11.81
CA GLY A 280 -12.31 -0.59 10.72
C GLY A 280 -13.60 -1.30 10.33
N GLU A 281 -14.77 -0.84 10.82
CA GLU A 281 -16.06 -1.39 10.43
C GLU A 281 -16.32 -1.20 8.94
N GLN A 282 -17.02 -2.17 8.35
CA GLN A 282 -17.44 -2.10 6.95
C GLN A 282 -18.50 -1.01 6.77
N MET A 283 -18.30 -0.17 5.76
CA MET A 283 -19.22 0.91 5.45
C MET A 283 -20.46 0.38 4.71
N PRO A 284 -21.64 1.05 4.88
CA PRO A 284 -22.84 0.71 4.11
C PRO A 284 -22.58 0.72 2.59
N LEU A 285 -23.34 -0.08 1.83
CA LEU A 285 -23.18 -0.18 0.36
C LEU A 285 -23.38 1.16 -0.37
N SER A 286 -24.25 2.02 0.15
CA SER A 286 -24.47 3.36 -0.40
C SER A 286 -23.49 4.35 0.22
N ARG A 287 -22.89 5.23 -0.59
CA ARG A 287 -22.05 6.36 -0.13
C ARG A 287 -22.81 7.44 0.66
N HIS A 288 -24.08 7.27 0.92
CA HIS A 288 -24.86 8.28 1.66
C HIS A 288 -24.30 8.56 3.06
N TRP A 289 -23.58 7.61 3.65
CA TRP A 289 -22.91 7.77 4.94
C TRP A 289 -21.89 8.92 4.96
N VAL A 290 -21.19 9.16 3.83
CA VAL A 290 -20.16 10.22 3.79
C VAL A 290 -20.78 11.63 3.81
N GLU A 291 -22.02 11.80 3.38
CA GLU A 291 -22.70 13.10 3.37
C GLU A 291 -22.85 13.66 4.78
N GLN A 292 -23.13 12.81 5.76
CA GLN A 292 -23.23 13.20 7.16
C GLN A 292 -21.84 13.58 7.73
N GLU A 293 -20.82 12.87 7.31
CA GLU A 293 -19.44 13.10 7.74
C GLU A 293 -18.89 14.47 7.27
N VAL A 294 -19.35 14.95 6.11
CA VAL A 294 -18.89 16.22 5.51
C VAL A 294 -19.86 17.38 5.71
N GLU A 295 -20.89 17.21 6.55
CA GLU A 295 -21.87 18.25 6.83
C GLU A 295 -21.19 19.53 7.33
N GLY A 296 -21.61 20.69 6.78
CA GLY A 296 -21.05 21.99 7.12
C GLY A 296 -19.73 22.33 6.41
N LEU A 297 -19.25 21.47 5.50
CA LEU A 297 -18.18 21.82 4.54
C LEU A 297 -18.82 22.18 3.19
N ASP A 298 -18.23 23.13 2.49
CA ASP A 298 -18.71 23.61 1.19
C ASP A 298 -17.63 23.51 0.09
N GLY A 299 -18.08 23.46 -1.18
CA GLY A 299 -17.23 23.56 -2.35
C GLY A 299 -16.02 22.60 -2.29
N ASN A 300 -14.82 23.16 -2.46
CA ASN A 300 -13.57 22.40 -2.47
C ASN A 300 -13.33 21.62 -1.18
N GLU A 301 -13.61 22.19 -0.01
CA GLU A 301 -13.42 21.50 1.27
C GLU A 301 -14.27 20.23 1.37
N ARG A 302 -15.53 20.31 0.93
CA ARG A 302 -16.45 19.17 0.89
C ARG A 302 -15.99 18.11 -0.09
N ALA A 303 -15.61 18.49 -1.31
CA ALA A 303 -15.13 17.57 -2.34
C ALA A 303 -13.90 16.78 -1.86
N ILE A 304 -12.90 17.46 -1.30
CA ILE A 304 -11.69 16.84 -0.75
C ILE A 304 -12.04 15.91 0.41
N ALA A 305 -12.85 16.34 1.38
CA ALA A 305 -13.22 15.53 2.53
C ALA A 305 -14.00 14.26 2.12
N ARG A 306 -14.93 14.38 1.17
CA ARG A 306 -15.67 13.22 0.60
C ARG A 306 -14.72 12.21 -0.02
N LEU A 307 -13.81 12.66 -0.91
CA LEU A 307 -12.82 11.78 -1.52
C LEU A 307 -11.97 11.11 -0.44
N ALA A 308 -11.41 11.88 0.49
CA ALA A 308 -10.53 11.37 1.53
C ALA A 308 -11.22 10.32 2.41
N LEU A 309 -12.46 10.55 2.83
CA LEU A 309 -13.21 9.61 3.67
C LEU A 309 -13.60 8.34 2.90
N VAL A 310 -14.01 8.45 1.63
CA VAL A 310 -14.31 7.28 0.80
C VAL A 310 -13.03 6.47 0.55
N VAL A 311 -11.92 7.12 0.20
CA VAL A 311 -10.62 6.45 0.03
C VAL A 311 -10.19 5.75 1.32
N ALA A 312 -10.42 6.37 2.47
CA ALA A 312 -10.02 5.79 3.76
C ALA A 312 -10.86 4.59 4.17
N LYS A 313 -12.18 4.73 4.16
CA LYS A 313 -13.12 3.78 4.78
C LYS A 313 -13.71 2.78 3.79
N ALA A 314 -13.83 3.14 2.50
CA ALA A 314 -14.51 2.35 1.48
C ALA A 314 -13.98 2.65 0.07
N SER A 315 -12.67 2.50 -0.16
CA SER A 315 -12.05 2.83 -1.45
C SER A 315 -12.67 2.10 -2.64
N TYR A 316 -13.23 0.92 -2.43
CA TYR A 316 -14.01 0.16 -3.42
C TYR A 316 -15.31 0.85 -3.88
N GLN A 317 -15.79 1.88 -3.16
CA GLN A 317 -16.95 2.70 -3.55
C GLN A 317 -16.58 3.92 -4.41
N SER A 318 -15.31 4.07 -4.76
CA SER A 318 -14.85 5.18 -5.60
C SER A 318 -15.37 5.04 -7.03
N ASP A 319 -15.75 6.17 -7.63
CA ASP A 319 -16.14 6.26 -9.03
C ASP A 319 -15.69 7.58 -9.67
N ASP A 320 -15.92 7.72 -10.97
CA ASP A 320 -15.54 8.90 -11.74
C ASP A 320 -16.22 10.18 -11.23
N SER A 321 -17.43 10.10 -10.68
CA SER A 321 -18.15 11.26 -10.17
C SER A 321 -17.47 11.88 -8.94
N LEU A 322 -16.96 11.03 -8.06
CA LEU A 322 -16.22 11.46 -6.87
C LEU A 322 -14.90 12.15 -7.23
N VAL A 323 -14.21 11.63 -8.23
CA VAL A 323 -12.95 12.23 -8.73
C VAL A 323 -13.22 13.53 -9.47
N ALA A 324 -14.26 13.56 -10.34
CA ALA A 324 -14.62 14.74 -11.09
C ALA A 324 -14.96 15.94 -10.20
N GLU A 325 -15.66 15.73 -9.08
CA GLU A 325 -15.98 16.78 -8.11
C GLU A 325 -14.70 17.43 -7.53
N VAL A 326 -13.66 16.63 -7.24
CA VAL A 326 -12.38 17.18 -6.77
C VAL A 326 -11.65 17.91 -7.89
N LEU A 327 -11.62 17.35 -9.11
CA LEU A 327 -10.94 17.94 -10.25
C LEU A 327 -11.59 19.26 -10.73
N GLU A 328 -12.89 19.45 -10.50
CA GLU A 328 -13.57 20.72 -10.78
C GLU A 328 -12.94 21.89 -9.99
N HIS A 329 -12.51 21.64 -8.75
CA HIS A 329 -11.87 22.63 -7.89
C HIS A 329 -10.33 22.60 -7.94
N ASN A 330 -9.75 21.45 -8.33
CA ASN A 330 -8.31 21.20 -8.35
C ASN A 330 -7.89 20.61 -9.70
N PRO A 331 -7.90 21.42 -10.78
CA PRO A 331 -7.71 20.91 -12.15
C PRO A 331 -6.25 20.49 -12.45
N GLU A 332 -5.29 20.94 -11.64
CA GLU A 332 -3.88 20.58 -11.84
C GLU A 332 -3.60 19.18 -11.30
N GLN A 333 -2.95 18.35 -12.12
CA GLN A 333 -2.61 16.97 -11.78
C GLN A 333 -1.89 16.85 -10.43
N GLU A 334 -0.94 17.75 -10.15
CA GLU A 334 -0.17 17.75 -8.90
C GLU A 334 -1.03 18.08 -7.68
N GLN A 335 -2.07 18.91 -7.82
CA GLN A 335 -3.01 19.20 -6.73
C GLN A 335 -3.82 17.94 -6.40
N PHE A 336 -4.39 17.30 -7.42
CA PHE A 336 -5.12 16.05 -7.24
C PHE A 336 -4.25 14.93 -6.65
N LEU A 337 -3.02 14.79 -7.14
CA LEU A 337 -2.07 13.82 -6.61
C LEU A 337 -1.78 14.05 -5.11
N ARG A 338 -1.57 15.31 -4.68
CA ARG A 338 -1.35 15.64 -3.27
C ARG A 338 -2.55 15.27 -2.41
N ILE A 339 -3.76 15.56 -2.87
CA ILE A 339 -5.01 15.21 -2.18
C ILE A 339 -5.14 13.70 -2.04
N LEU A 340 -4.95 12.96 -3.12
CA LEU A 340 -5.11 11.52 -3.13
C LEU A 340 -4.03 10.80 -2.31
N ALA A 341 -2.77 11.21 -2.44
CA ALA A 341 -1.66 10.64 -1.67
C ALA A 341 -1.83 10.89 -0.16
N TRP A 342 -2.29 12.08 0.25
CA TRP A 342 -2.61 12.33 1.64
C TRP A 342 -3.79 11.48 2.13
N SER A 343 -4.84 11.32 1.32
CA SER A 343 -6.02 10.55 1.67
C SER A 343 -5.70 9.08 1.93
N SER A 344 -4.99 8.44 1.01
CA SER A 344 -4.58 7.03 1.11
C SER A 344 -3.59 6.81 2.25
N PHE A 345 -2.60 7.69 2.39
CA PHE A 345 -1.59 7.57 3.43
C PHE A 345 -2.15 7.80 4.84
N THR A 346 -3.01 8.80 5.02
CA THR A 346 -3.68 9.05 6.29
C THR A 346 -4.49 7.82 6.74
N ALA A 347 -5.24 7.21 5.83
CA ALA A 347 -5.95 5.96 6.10
C ALA A 347 -4.99 4.82 6.51
N ALA A 348 -3.89 4.65 5.78
CA ALA A 348 -2.89 3.62 6.06
C ALA A 348 -2.25 3.80 7.45
N ARG A 349 -1.98 5.04 7.88
CA ARG A 349 -1.51 5.36 9.25
C ARG A 349 -2.52 4.89 10.31
N TYR A 350 -3.80 5.20 10.13
CA TYR A 350 -4.85 4.75 11.07
C TYR A 350 -4.95 3.24 11.13
N VAL A 351 -4.87 2.55 10.00
CA VAL A 351 -4.85 1.07 9.95
C VAL A 351 -3.63 0.53 10.67
N ALA A 352 -2.43 1.04 10.42
CA ALA A 352 -1.20 0.61 11.08
C ALA A 352 -1.25 0.82 12.60
N ALA A 353 -1.74 1.98 13.06
CA ALA A 353 -1.91 2.26 14.47
C ALA A 353 -2.98 1.36 15.13
N HIS A 354 -4.02 0.98 14.39
CA HIS A 354 -5.01 0.02 14.86
C HIS A 354 -4.42 -1.38 15.02
N ILE A 355 -3.70 -1.88 14.02
CA ILE A 355 -3.01 -3.18 14.04
C ILE A 355 -2.00 -3.22 15.20
N ALA A 356 -1.24 -2.15 15.41
CA ALA A 356 -0.29 -2.05 16.51
C ALA A 356 -0.97 -2.23 17.88
N ARG A 357 -2.11 -1.54 18.09
CA ARG A 357 -2.88 -1.68 19.35
C ARG A 357 -3.41 -3.09 19.57
N LEU A 358 -3.89 -3.77 18.51
CA LEU A 358 -4.35 -5.16 18.61
C LEU A 358 -3.21 -6.11 18.97
N SER A 359 -2.00 -5.86 18.45
CA SER A 359 -0.80 -6.65 18.72
C SER A 359 -0.29 -6.48 20.14
N ASP A 360 -0.39 -5.28 20.73
CA ASP A 360 0.03 -4.99 22.11
C ASP A 360 -0.92 -5.61 23.15
N ASN A 361 -2.22 -5.60 22.89
CA ASN A 361 -3.22 -6.16 23.82
C ASN A 361 -3.11 -7.69 23.95
N GLY A 362 -2.69 -8.40 22.88
CA GLY A 362 -2.38 -9.82 22.95
C GLY A 362 -1.21 -10.17 23.88
N GLY A 363 -0.26 -9.22 24.07
CA GLY A 363 0.88 -9.39 25.00
C GLY A 363 0.59 -9.11 26.48
N SER A 364 -0.48 -8.36 26.78
CA SER A 364 -0.82 -7.99 28.17
C SER A 364 -1.50 -9.12 28.95
N VAL A 365 -2.16 -10.05 28.26
CA VAL A 365 -2.81 -11.21 28.92
C VAL A 365 -1.77 -12.18 29.49
N LEU A 366 -0.56 -12.26 28.92
CA LEU A 366 0.52 -13.11 29.41
C LEU A 366 1.26 -12.52 30.64
N ARG A 367 1.09 -11.22 30.93
CA ARG A 367 1.69 -10.58 32.12
C ARG A 367 0.83 -10.72 33.40
N GLN A 368 -0.40 -11.22 33.30
CA GLN A 368 -1.29 -11.44 34.45
C GLN A 368 -1.26 -12.89 34.94
N VAL A 369 -0.53 -13.79 34.28
CA VAL A 369 -0.44 -15.23 34.63
C VAL A 369 1.02 -15.64 35.01
N ALA A 370 1.94 -14.70 35.08
CA ALA A 370 3.30 -14.86 35.67
C ALA A 370 3.42 -14.00 36.96
#